data_cd8ac9191f9dcaf63e9d14451aa249b6
#
_entry.id   cd8ac9191f9dcaf63e9d14451aa249b6
#
_cell.length_a   1.000
_cell.length_b   1.000
_cell.length_c   1.000
_cell.angle_alpha   90.00
_cell.angle_beta   90.00
_cell.angle_gamma   90.00
#
_symmetry.space_group_name_H-M   'P 1'
#
loop_
_entity.id
_entity.type
_entity.pdbx_description
1 polymer ?
#
loop_
_entity_poly.entity_id
_entity_poly.type
_entity_poly.pdbx_seq_one_letter_code
_entity_poly.pdbx_strand_id
1 'polypeptide(L)'
;MEKNKSNITHVARRLIQHFRSSEKTSTPTGMDELWKRIESQVRIERAENTRRRILYIFTASSVAAIFLGIFLLGQHFMSYYIEDNTITEFAENQISQSADSEIILLMPGKKEIEVGANDANIVYSQCGTVVVNSDTINQLEVKEKEMEFNQLIIPKGKRTQLTLSDGTRLWVNSGTRVVYPSYFNKNRREIYVEGEIYLDVFHDEKTPFIVKTKDFQVQVLGTVFNVSAYPSEGMSSVVLVEGSVNIKNQSKKQVKLAPGQLVDIHAGQLDAPKNVDIEPYVCWVKNMLMYTNEPLDRVFKKLNLYYGKEFILDPEVEQMLVSGKLDLKEKLEDVLHTISFSAPIYYENLDDKIYVLSLIHI
;
A
#
# COMPACT_ATOMS: atom_id res chain seq x y z
N MET A 1 24.11 39.02 35.14
CA MET A 1 24.56 38.99 36.55
C MET A 1 25.06 40.35 37.05
N GLU A 2 25.46 41.30 36.22
CA GLU A 2 26.00 42.63 36.62
C GLU A 2 24.97 43.68 37.04
N LYS A 3 23.74 43.66 36.50
CA LYS A 3 22.69 44.64 36.87
C LYS A 3 22.21 44.55 38.32
N ASN A 4 22.33 43.38 38.98
CA ASN A 4 21.87 43.22 40.37
C ASN A 4 22.92 43.69 41.39
N LYS A 5 24.23 43.70 41.04
CA LYS A 5 25.29 44.23 41.91
C LYS A 5 25.25 45.75 41.97
N SER A 6 24.83 46.44 40.90
CA SER A 6 24.68 47.89 40.82
C SER A 6 23.55 48.39 41.75
N ASN A 7 22.44 47.71 41.84
CA ASN A 7 21.31 48.13 42.70
C ASN A 7 21.60 47.98 44.20
N ILE A 8 22.26 46.92 44.61
CA ILE A 8 22.62 46.70 46.00
C ILE A 8 23.63 47.73 46.49
N THR A 9 24.62 48.09 45.67
CA THR A 9 25.60 49.15 45.99
C THR A 9 24.92 50.53 46.02
N HIS A 10 23.93 50.81 45.22
CA HIS A 10 23.23 52.10 45.23
C HIS A 10 22.31 52.26 46.47
N VAL A 11 21.63 51.22 46.89
CA VAL A 11 20.82 51.17 48.14
C VAL A 11 21.74 51.27 49.35
N ALA A 12 22.83 50.54 49.40
CA ALA A 12 23.82 50.63 50.45
C ALA A 12 24.43 52.03 50.58
N ARG A 13 24.77 52.74 49.48
CA ARG A 13 25.27 54.11 49.52
C ARG A 13 24.21 55.09 50.04
N ARG A 14 22.96 54.99 49.65
CA ARG A 14 21.89 55.83 50.20
C ARG A 14 21.65 55.62 51.67
N LEU A 15 21.70 54.38 52.15
CA LEU A 15 21.63 54.08 53.58
C LEU A 15 22.80 54.68 54.34
N ILE A 16 24.03 54.53 53.86
CA ILE A 16 25.24 55.12 54.46
C ILE A 16 25.17 56.64 54.48
N GLN A 17 24.69 57.29 53.43
CA GLN A 17 24.45 58.74 53.38
C GLN A 17 23.36 59.21 54.38
N HIS A 18 22.27 58.47 54.51
CA HIS A 18 21.23 58.75 55.46
C HIS A 18 21.70 58.63 56.91
N PHE A 19 22.51 57.62 57.19
CA PHE A 19 23.12 57.43 58.53
C PHE A 19 24.17 58.54 58.85
N ARG A 20 24.89 59.04 57.85
CA ARG A 20 25.85 60.16 58.06
C ARG A 20 25.17 61.51 58.27
N SER A 21 23.97 61.72 57.74
CA SER A 21 23.22 62.98 57.91
C SER A 21 22.33 63.00 59.18
N SER A 22 22.23 61.89 59.88
CA SER A 22 21.33 61.70 61.03
C SER A 22 22.12 61.47 62.33
N GLU A 23 23.09 62.40 62.59
CA GLU A 23 23.76 62.44 63.88
C GLU A 23 22.85 63.11 64.91
N LYS A 24 21.81 62.43 65.38
CA LYS A 24 21.13 62.67 66.66
C LYS A 24 20.44 61.41 67.15
N THR A 25 21.07 60.80 68.24
CA THR A 25 20.43 59.94 69.21
C THR A 25 19.45 58.86 68.69
N SER A 26 19.98 57.76 68.23
CA SER A 26 19.21 56.50 68.10
C SER A 26 19.38 55.67 69.36
N THR A 27 18.27 55.44 70.06
CA THR A 27 18.19 54.45 71.16
C THR A 27 18.41 53.01 70.61
N PRO A 28 19.02 52.10 71.38
CA PRO A 28 19.30 50.74 70.91
C PRO A 28 18.04 49.99 70.37
N THR A 29 16.87 50.29 70.88
CA THR A 29 15.59 49.71 70.46
C THR A 29 15.18 50.11 69.05
N GLY A 30 15.55 51.31 68.54
CA GLY A 30 15.23 51.76 67.19
C GLY A 30 16.06 51.07 66.12
N MET A 31 17.28 50.64 66.45
CA MET A 31 18.18 49.95 65.51
C MET A 31 17.68 48.54 65.20
N ASP A 32 17.21 47.81 66.22
CA ASP A 32 16.67 46.44 66.04
C ASP A 32 15.36 46.41 65.19
N GLU A 33 14.55 47.45 65.35
CA GLU A 33 13.30 47.57 64.57
C GLU A 33 13.59 47.89 63.09
N LEU A 34 14.64 48.69 62.84
CA LEU A 34 15.13 49.00 61.49
C LEU A 34 15.71 47.76 60.80
N TRP A 35 16.51 46.99 61.50
CA TRP A 35 17.07 45.73 61.02
C TRP A 35 15.94 44.73 60.69
N LYS A 36 14.94 44.55 61.50
CA LYS A 36 13.80 43.68 61.24
C LYS A 36 13.04 44.13 59.96
N ARG A 37 12.87 45.41 59.72
CA ARG A 37 12.22 45.91 58.49
C ARG A 37 13.08 45.66 57.23
N ILE A 38 14.39 45.87 57.31
CA ILE A 38 15.29 45.59 56.21
C ILE A 38 15.32 44.06 55.90
N GLU A 39 15.42 43.21 56.89
CA GLU A 39 15.37 41.78 56.71
C GLU A 39 14.05 41.28 56.11
N SER A 40 12.94 41.85 56.55
CA SER A 40 11.64 41.49 55.97
C SER A 40 11.50 41.93 54.52
N GLN A 41 11.95 43.14 54.11
CA GLN A 41 11.93 43.59 52.75
C GLN A 41 12.86 42.75 51.85
N VAL A 42 14.07 42.43 52.30
CA VAL A 42 15.01 41.58 51.52
C VAL A 42 14.48 40.18 51.37
N ARG A 43 13.76 39.66 52.37
CA ARG A 43 13.09 38.35 52.31
C ARG A 43 11.96 38.33 51.30
N ILE A 44 11.15 39.39 51.25
CA ILE A 44 10.04 39.52 50.28
C ILE A 44 10.61 39.63 48.85
N GLU A 45 11.59 40.50 48.60
CA GLU A 45 12.23 40.63 47.27
C GLU A 45 12.88 39.32 46.77
N ARG A 46 13.55 38.59 47.67
CA ARG A 46 14.12 37.27 47.35
C ARG A 46 13.04 36.25 47.02
N ALA A 47 11.94 36.24 47.74
CA ALA A 47 10.82 35.33 47.48
C ALA A 47 10.11 35.64 46.15
N GLU A 48 9.89 36.91 45.82
CA GLU A 48 9.31 37.32 44.51
C GLU A 48 10.23 36.99 43.35
N ASN A 49 11.50 37.27 43.43
CA ASN A 49 12.46 36.93 42.39
C ASN A 49 12.60 35.41 42.20
N THR A 50 12.54 34.64 43.27
CA THR A 50 12.55 33.18 43.19
C THR A 50 11.26 32.64 42.52
N ARG A 51 10.10 33.17 42.92
CA ARG A 51 8.81 32.80 42.28
C ARG A 51 8.80 33.13 40.80
N ARG A 52 9.24 34.32 40.39
CA ARG A 52 9.35 34.69 38.96
C ARG A 52 10.29 33.77 38.20
N ARG A 53 11.47 33.41 38.74
CA ARG A 53 12.40 32.45 38.12
C ARG A 53 11.78 31.05 37.97
N ILE A 54 11.10 30.56 38.98
CA ILE A 54 10.43 29.26 38.95
C ILE A 54 9.31 29.27 37.87
N LEU A 55 8.49 30.34 37.81
CA LEU A 55 7.47 30.49 36.78
C LEU A 55 8.08 30.50 35.36
N TYR A 56 9.17 31.23 35.13
CA TYR A 56 9.86 31.23 33.84
C TYR A 56 10.43 29.86 33.45
N ILE A 57 10.95 29.10 34.41
CA ILE A 57 11.46 27.74 34.16
C ILE A 57 10.30 26.80 33.80
N PHE A 58 9.17 26.86 34.51
CA PHE A 58 8.00 26.03 34.21
C PHE A 58 7.35 26.38 32.87
N THR A 59 7.24 27.67 32.52
CA THR A 59 6.70 28.08 31.22
C THR A 59 7.64 27.71 30.06
N ALA A 60 8.95 27.87 30.24
CA ALA A 60 9.92 27.49 29.23
C ALA A 60 9.98 25.97 29.02
N SER A 61 9.89 25.18 30.12
CA SER A 61 9.88 23.71 30.02
C SER A 61 8.58 23.16 29.40
N SER A 62 7.42 23.77 29.67
CA SER A 62 6.17 23.35 29.04
C SER A 62 6.15 23.63 27.54
N VAL A 63 6.66 24.79 27.10
CA VAL A 63 6.81 25.12 25.67
C VAL A 63 7.77 24.14 24.98
N ALA A 64 8.91 23.82 25.60
CA ALA A 64 9.86 22.85 25.07
C ALA A 64 9.25 21.44 24.94
N ALA A 65 8.44 21.02 25.94
CA ALA A 65 7.75 19.73 25.91
C ALA A 65 6.71 19.65 24.78
N ILE A 66 5.98 20.76 24.52
CA ILE A 66 5.03 20.82 23.40
C ILE A 66 5.76 20.73 22.05
N PHE A 67 6.86 21.46 21.87
CA PHE A 67 7.65 21.36 20.64
C PHE A 67 8.27 19.97 20.45
N LEU A 68 8.76 19.34 21.53
CA LEU A 68 9.25 17.97 21.47
C LEU A 68 8.13 16.98 21.10
N GLY A 69 6.93 17.15 21.66
CA GLY A 69 5.76 16.35 21.32
C GLY A 69 5.35 16.51 19.86
N ILE A 70 5.29 17.74 19.35
CA ILE A 70 4.99 18.02 17.93
C ILE A 70 6.10 17.45 17.02
N PHE A 71 7.36 17.56 17.41
CA PHE A 71 8.47 17.01 16.66
C PHE A 71 8.44 15.48 16.58
N LEU A 72 8.17 14.81 17.70
CA LEU A 72 8.05 13.34 17.75
C LEU A 72 6.81 12.84 16.98
N LEU A 73 5.69 13.55 17.12
CA LEU A 73 4.48 13.28 16.32
C LEU A 73 4.75 13.54 14.83
N GLY A 74 5.45 14.62 14.49
CA GLY A 74 5.84 14.93 13.13
C GLY A 74 6.76 13.87 12.52
N GLN A 75 7.75 13.39 13.26
CA GLN A 75 8.60 12.29 12.82
C GLN A 75 7.81 10.99 12.63
N HIS A 76 6.89 10.67 13.56
CA HIS A 76 6.05 9.49 13.44
C HIS A 76 5.10 9.58 12.24
N PHE A 77 4.51 10.74 12.00
CA PHE A 77 3.67 11.00 10.82
C PHE A 77 4.48 10.98 9.51
N MET A 78 5.67 11.60 9.51
CA MET A 78 6.55 11.66 8.33
C MET A 78 7.07 10.26 7.96
N SER A 79 7.48 9.44 8.94
CA SER A 79 7.86 8.03 8.75
C SER A 79 6.71 7.20 8.17
N TYR A 80 5.49 7.41 8.64
CA TYR A 80 4.30 6.73 8.12
C TYR A 80 3.98 7.13 6.66
N TYR A 81 4.17 8.40 6.28
CA TYR A 81 3.91 8.89 4.92
C TYR A 81 5.01 8.54 3.91
N ILE A 82 6.28 8.53 4.33
CA ILE A 82 7.41 8.22 3.43
C ILE A 82 7.44 6.73 3.08
N GLU A 83 7.10 5.84 4.02
CA GLU A 83 7.00 4.40 3.74
C GLU A 83 5.79 4.03 2.88
N ASP A 84 4.74 4.87 2.81
CA ASP A 84 3.47 4.50 2.18
C ASP A 84 3.53 4.46 0.64
N ASN A 85 4.51 5.10 0.01
CA ASN A 85 4.59 5.23 -1.45
C ASN A 85 5.75 4.50 -2.13
N THR A 86 6.71 3.94 -1.40
CA THR A 86 7.94 3.38 -1.99
C THR A 86 7.69 2.29 -3.03
N ILE A 87 6.79 1.35 -2.79
CA ILE A 87 6.48 0.27 -3.76
C ILE A 87 5.70 0.79 -4.96
N THR A 88 4.76 1.73 -4.75
CA THR A 88 3.99 2.35 -5.84
C THR A 88 4.90 3.21 -6.71
N GLU A 89 5.74 4.04 -6.11
CA GLU A 89 6.71 4.87 -6.81
C GLU A 89 7.72 4.04 -7.59
N PHE A 90 8.20 2.93 -7.03
CA PHE A 90 9.04 1.98 -7.75
C PHE A 90 8.30 1.38 -8.94
N ALA A 91 7.05 0.95 -8.75
CA ALA A 91 6.25 0.33 -9.80
C ALA A 91 5.92 1.29 -10.95
N GLU A 92 5.62 2.55 -10.64
CA GLU A 92 5.30 3.58 -11.64
C GLU A 92 6.55 4.10 -12.39
N ASN A 93 7.71 4.17 -11.72
CA ASN A 93 8.96 4.61 -12.35
C ASN A 93 9.62 3.54 -13.21
N GLN A 94 9.30 2.27 -13.03
CA GLN A 94 9.76 1.19 -13.91
C GLN A 94 8.79 1.08 -15.09
N ILE A 95 9.27 1.41 -16.29
CA ILE A 95 8.52 1.22 -17.53
C ILE A 95 8.09 -0.25 -17.58
N SER A 96 6.79 -0.48 -17.75
CA SER A 96 6.23 -1.81 -17.95
C SER A 96 6.88 -2.42 -19.20
N GLN A 97 7.92 -3.23 -19.03
CA GLN A 97 8.40 -4.08 -20.10
C GLN A 97 7.29 -5.11 -20.35
N SER A 98 6.69 -5.08 -21.53
CA SER A 98 5.84 -6.17 -21.95
C SER A 98 6.73 -7.39 -22.16
N ALA A 99 6.50 -8.46 -21.42
CA ALA A 99 7.10 -9.74 -21.75
C ALA A 99 6.43 -10.24 -23.04
N ASP A 100 7.19 -10.37 -24.12
CA ASP A 100 6.60 -10.72 -25.41
C ASP A 100 6.16 -12.19 -25.49
N SER A 101 6.84 -13.12 -24.77
CA SER A 101 6.53 -14.55 -24.86
C SER A 101 6.78 -15.34 -23.59
N GLU A 102 7.70 -14.93 -22.72
CA GLU A 102 8.12 -15.69 -21.54
C GLU A 102 7.79 -14.97 -20.23
N ILE A 103 7.56 -15.73 -19.16
CA ILE A 103 7.43 -15.19 -17.81
C ILE A 103 8.78 -14.62 -17.40
N ILE A 104 8.83 -13.36 -16.98
CA ILE A 104 10.05 -12.68 -16.58
C ILE A 104 10.00 -12.39 -15.09
N LEU A 105 11.03 -12.85 -14.38
CA LEU A 105 11.31 -12.47 -13.01
C LEU A 105 12.52 -11.52 -12.98
N LEU A 106 12.27 -10.24 -12.70
CA LEU A 106 13.31 -9.25 -12.47
C LEU A 106 13.62 -9.17 -10.97
N MET A 107 14.87 -9.45 -10.64
CA MET A 107 15.35 -9.34 -9.27
C MET A 107 16.23 -8.11 -9.07
N PRO A 108 16.45 -7.65 -7.82
CA PRO A 108 17.37 -6.58 -7.51
C PRO A 108 18.75 -6.78 -8.18
N GLY A 109 19.37 -5.66 -8.57
CA GLY A 109 20.63 -5.70 -9.33
C GLY A 109 20.46 -6.02 -10.82
N LYS A 110 19.21 -5.93 -11.37
CA LYS A 110 18.87 -6.19 -12.78
C LYS A 110 19.14 -7.63 -13.26
N LYS A 111 19.07 -8.60 -12.35
CA LYS A 111 19.11 -10.00 -12.76
C LYS A 111 17.73 -10.38 -13.31
N GLU A 112 17.68 -10.62 -14.61
CA GLU A 112 16.53 -11.10 -15.34
C GLU A 112 16.57 -12.61 -15.44
N ILE A 113 15.45 -13.28 -15.13
CA ILE A 113 15.30 -14.72 -15.23
C ILE A 113 14.06 -15.00 -16.07
N GLU A 114 14.30 -15.62 -17.22
CA GLU A 114 13.23 -16.16 -18.04
C GLU A 114 12.75 -17.49 -17.46
N VAL A 115 11.45 -17.59 -17.21
CA VAL A 115 10.83 -18.80 -16.68
C VAL A 115 10.07 -19.50 -17.79
N GLY A 116 10.72 -20.47 -18.42
CA GLY A 116 10.28 -21.14 -19.65
C GLY A 116 9.08 -22.11 -19.52
N ALA A 117 8.27 -22.04 -18.47
CA ALA A 117 7.12 -22.93 -18.28
C ALA A 117 5.79 -22.17 -18.37
N ASN A 118 4.75 -22.81 -18.94
CA ASN A 118 3.41 -22.22 -19.02
C ASN A 118 2.73 -22.10 -17.65
N ASP A 119 3.07 -23.01 -16.70
CA ASP A 119 2.63 -23.05 -15.31
C ASP A 119 3.86 -23.11 -14.40
N ALA A 120 4.53 -22.00 -14.22
CA ALA A 120 5.69 -21.90 -13.34
C ALA A 120 5.24 -21.82 -11.87
N ASN A 121 6.04 -22.43 -10.98
CA ASN A 121 5.88 -22.26 -9.53
C ASN A 121 7.11 -21.55 -8.97
N ILE A 122 6.88 -20.36 -8.41
CA ILE A 122 7.92 -19.52 -7.81
C ILE A 122 7.69 -19.49 -6.30
N VAL A 123 8.66 -19.97 -5.52
CA VAL A 123 8.53 -20.05 -4.05
C VAL A 123 9.65 -19.25 -3.39
N TYR A 124 9.28 -18.28 -2.59
CA TYR A 124 10.20 -17.56 -1.70
C TYR A 124 10.23 -18.23 -0.35
N SER A 125 11.42 -18.58 0.11
CA SER A 125 11.60 -19.07 1.47
C SER A 125 11.79 -17.89 2.44
N GLN A 126 11.51 -18.12 3.72
CA GLN A 126 11.74 -17.13 4.78
C GLN A 126 13.21 -16.71 4.95
N CYS A 127 14.14 -17.45 4.38
CA CYS A 127 15.58 -17.16 4.42
C CYS A 127 16.13 -16.48 3.15
N GLY A 128 15.25 -15.96 2.25
CA GLY A 128 15.68 -15.21 1.06
C GLY A 128 16.12 -16.07 -0.12
N THR A 129 15.81 -17.38 -0.10
CA THR A 129 16.03 -18.27 -1.24
C THR A 129 14.81 -18.27 -2.13
N VAL A 130 15.02 -18.17 -3.44
CA VAL A 130 13.97 -18.27 -4.45
C VAL A 130 14.13 -19.60 -5.18
N VAL A 131 13.06 -20.37 -5.24
CA VAL A 131 12.97 -21.60 -6.03
C VAL A 131 12.04 -21.34 -7.21
N VAL A 132 12.56 -21.45 -8.43
CA VAL A 132 11.80 -21.35 -9.66
C VAL A 132 11.70 -22.75 -10.26
N ASN A 133 10.52 -23.35 -10.26
CA ASN A 133 10.29 -24.76 -10.61
C ASN A 133 11.16 -25.71 -9.77
N SER A 134 12.30 -26.12 -10.29
CA SER A 134 13.29 -27.00 -9.61
C SER A 134 14.62 -26.32 -9.35
N ASP A 135 14.81 -25.12 -9.87
CA ASP A 135 16.08 -24.39 -9.78
C ASP A 135 16.09 -23.48 -8.56
N THR A 136 17.09 -23.66 -7.70
CA THR A 136 17.27 -22.84 -6.50
C THR A 136 18.19 -21.68 -6.78
N ILE A 137 17.69 -20.45 -6.56
CA ILE A 137 18.44 -19.22 -6.74
C ILE A 137 18.65 -18.59 -5.36
N ASN A 138 19.90 -18.47 -4.93
CA ASN A 138 20.21 -17.78 -3.68
C ASN A 138 20.25 -16.27 -3.88
N GLN A 139 19.36 -15.55 -3.20
CA GLN A 139 19.31 -14.07 -3.20
C GLN A 139 20.09 -13.50 -2.00
N LEU A 140 21.13 -14.21 -1.51
CA LEU A 140 21.78 -14.01 -0.21
C LEU A 140 22.71 -12.80 -0.07
N GLU A 141 22.77 -11.84 -1.01
CA GLU A 141 23.65 -10.67 -0.89
C GLU A 141 22.92 -9.33 -0.80
N VAL A 142 21.73 -9.30 -0.23
CA VAL A 142 21.03 -8.02 0.00
C VAL A 142 21.49 -7.44 1.33
N LYS A 143 22.30 -6.39 1.26
CA LYS A 143 22.61 -5.56 2.43
C LYS A 143 21.33 -4.95 2.97
N GLU A 144 21.06 -5.11 4.26
CA GLU A 144 19.87 -4.69 5.03
C GLU A 144 19.40 -3.22 4.87
N LYS A 145 19.95 -2.44 3.95
CA LYS A 145 19.76 -0.98 3.91
C LYS A 145 18.83 -0.43 2.84
N GLU A 146 18.48 -1.20 1.82
CA GLU A 146 17.56 -0.72 0.78
C GLU A 146 16.48 -1.78 0.56
N MET A 147 15.20 -1.39 0.65
CA MET A 147 14.09 -2.24 0.27
C MET A 147 14.18 -2.48 -1.23
N GLU A 148 14.63 -3.67 -1.60
CA GLU A 148 14.75 -4.09 -3.00
C GLU A 148 13.49 -4.85 -3.39
N PHE A 149 12.90 -4.44 -4.51
CA PHE A 149 11.68 -5.04 -5.03
C PHE A 149 11.98 -5.99 -6.19
N ASN A 150 11.34 -7.14 -6.17
CA ASN A 150 11.24 -8.03 -7.32
C ASN A 150 10.05 -7.59 -8.19
N GLN A 151 10.12 -7.89 -9.47
CA GLN A 151 9.03 -7.69 -10.39
C GLN A 151 8.80 -8.98 -11.17
N LEU A 152 7.57 -9.48 -11.14
CA LEU A 152 7.12 -10.63 -11.90
C LEU A 152 6.19 -10.16 -13.00
N ILE A 153 6.53 -10.47 -14.25
CA ILE A 153 5.78 -10.07 -15.45
C ILE A 153 5.30 -11.33 -16.15
N ILE A 154 4.00 -11.45 -16.28
CA ILE A 154 3.33 -12.57 -16.93
C ILE A 154 2.79 -12.09 -18.28
N PRO A 155 3.25 -12.63 -19.40
CA PRO A 155 2.70 -12.30 -20.71
C PRO A 155 1.29 -12.89 -20.90
N LYS A 156 0.61 -12.46 -21.95
CA LYS A 156 -0.62 -13.13 -22.37
C LYS A 156 -0.33 -14.59 -22.74
N GLY A 157 -1.27 -15.48 -22.48
CA GLY A 157 -1.12 -16.91 -22.74
C GLY A 157 -0.40 -17.70 -21.65
N LYS A 158 0.13 -17.02 -20.62
CA LYS A 158 0.82 -17.69 -19.50
C LYS A 158 0.24 -17.33 -18.17
N ARG A 159 0.48 -18.20 -17.18
CA ARG A 159 0.06 -18.03 -15.78
C ARG A 159 1.13 -18.61 -14.85
N THR A 160 1.09 -18.21 -13.59
CA THR A 160 2.05 -18.71 -12.61
C THR A 160 1.45 -18.73 -11.22
N GLN A 161 2.07 -19.52 -10.35
CA GLN A 161 1.87 -19.44 -8.91
C GLN A 161 3.09 -18.83 -8.25
N LEU A 162 2.86 -17.93 -7.31
CA LEU A 162 3.88 -17.27 -6.52
C LEU A 162 3.57 -17.46 -5.03
N THR A 163 4.51 -18.05 -4.30
CA THR A 163 4.46 -18.10 -2.84
C THR A 163 5.43 -17.07 -2.28
N LEU A 164 4.92 -16.11 -1.52
CA LEU A 164 5.69 -15.05 -0.90
C LEU A 164 6.40 -15.53 0.38
N SER A 165 7.33 -14.73 0.88
CA SER A 165 8.15 -15.06 2.05
C SER A 165 7.37 -15.23 3.36
N ASP A 166 6.14 -14.70 3.45
CA ASP A 166 5.23 -14.89 4.59
C ASP A 166 4.36 -16.15 4.48
N GLY A 167 4.43 -16.87 3.36
CA GLY A 167 3.60 -18.03 3.06
C GLY A 167 2.30 -17.71 2.31
N THR A 168 2.03 -16.44 2.00
CA THR A 168 0.90 -16.02 1.15
C THR A 168 1.06 -16.60 -0.25
N ARG A 169 -0.01 -17.19 -0.78
CA ARG A 169 -0.05 -17.79 -2.11
C ARG A 169 -0.84 -16.91 -3.08
N LEU A 170 -0.23 -16.64 -4.22
CA LEU A 170 -0.84 -15.91 -5.33
C LEU A 170 -0.93 -16.83 -6.54
N TRP A 171 -2.09 -16.83 -7.19
CA TRP A 171 -2.23 -17.23 -8.58
C TRP A 171 -2.22 -15.96 -9.40
N VAL A 172 -1.35 -15.88 -10.37
CA VAL A 172 -1.13 -14.69 -11.20
C VAL A 172 -1.59 -14.97 -12.61
N ASN A 173 -2.59 -14.22 -13.06
CA ASN A 173 -3.21 -14.40 -14.36
C ASN A 173 -2.36 -13.81 -15.50
N SER A 174 -2.71 -14.13 -16.72
CA SER A 174 -2.09 -13.64 -17.96
C SER A 174 -2.15 -12.12 -18.07
N GLY A 175 -1.12 -11.49 -18.62
CA GLY A 175 -1.04 -10.04 -18.78
C GLY A 175 -0.91 -9.27 -17.47
N THR A 176 -0.38 -9.92 -16.43
CA THR A 176 -0.29 -9.37 -15.07
C THR A 176 1.16 -9.05 -14.71
N ARG A 177 1.34 -7.95 -14.01
CA ARG A 177 2.59 -7.52 -13.39
C ARG A 177 2.41 -7.41 -11.87
N VAL A 178 3.32 -8.05 -11.11
CA VAL A 178 3.34 -8.01 -9.65
C VAL A 178 4.68 -7.48 -9.18
N VAL A 179 4.70 -6.45 -8.34
CA VAL A 179 5.88 -5.94 -7.66
C VAL A 179 5.77 -6.29 -6.19
N TYR A 180 6.83 -6.84 -5.61
CA TYR A 180 6.84 -7.30 -4.22
C TYR A 180 8.28 -7.32 -3.67
N PRO A 181 8.47 -7.13 -2.34
CA PRO A 181 9.78 -7.23 -1.73
C PRO A 181 10.21 -8.70 -1.59
N SER A 182 11.51 -8.96 -1.54
CA SER A 182 12.05 -10.31 -1.28
C SER A 182 11.61 -10.85 0.08
N TYR A 183 11.44 -9.97 1.06
CA TYR A 183 10.83 -10.26 2.37
C TYR A 183 10.10 -9.02 2.89
N PHE A 184 9.02 -9.29 3.63
CA PHE A 184 8.21 -8.22 4.20
C PHE A 184 8.86 -7.62 5.44
N ASN A 185 8.63 -6.33 5.67
CA ASN A 185 9.02 -5.68 6.93
C ASN A 185 8.09 -6.10 8.09
N LYS A 186 8.49 -5.74 9.32
CA LYS A 186 7.75 -6.16 10.54
C LYS A 186 6.40 -5.46 10.72
N ASN A 187 6.14 -4.39 9.99
CA ASN A 187 4.97 -3.54 10.24
C ASN A 187 3.83 -3.78 9.26
N ARG A 188 4.13 -4.19 8.02
CA ARG A 188 3.14 -4.41 6.96
C ARG A 188 3.72 -5.25 5.82
N ARG A 189 2.83 -5.94 5.11
CA ARG A 189 3.13 -6.76 3.95
C ARG A 189 2.48 -6.09 2.74
N GLU A 190 3.28 -5.58 1.81
CA GLU A 190 2.78 -4.83 0.66
C GLU A 190 3.23 -5.43 -0.65
N ILE A 191 2.30 -5.49 -1.61
CA ILE A 191 2.56 -5.79 -3.01
C ILE A 191 1.86 -4.76 -3.89
N TYR A 192 2.36 -4.57 -5.12
CA TYR A 192 1.70 -3.74 -6.13
C TYR A 192 1.33 -4.61 -7.34
N VAL A 193 0.16 -4.37 -7.91
CA VAL A 193 -0.41 -5.22 -8.96
C VAL A 193 -1.02 -4.39 -10.09
N GLU A 194 -0.71 -4.77 -11.31
CA GLU A 194 -1.39 -4.41 -12.54
C GLU A 194 -1.82 -5.70 -13.23
N GLY A 195 -3.11 -5.95 -13.39
CA GLY A 195 -3.66 -7.18 -13.93
C GLY A 195 -4.56 -7.92 -12.96
N GLU A 196 -4.54 -9.25 -12.96
CA GLU A 196 -5.44 -10.06 -12.15
C GLU A 196 -4.68 -11.10 -11.31
N ILE A 197 -5.02 -11.12 -10.02
CA ILE A 197 -4.48 -12.07 -9.05
C ILE A 197 -5.59 -12.63 -8.16
N TYR A 198 -5.47 -13.92 -7.85
CA TYR A 198 -6.21 -14.57 -6.78
C TYR A 198 -5.25 -14.85 -5.63
N LEU A 199 -5.64 -14.48 -4.41
CA LEU A 199 -4.79 -14.57 -3.24
C LEU A 199 -5.41 -15.47 -2.17
N ASP A 200 -4.53 -16.26 -1.54
CA ASP A 200 -4.78 -16.92 -0.27
C ASP A 200 -3.74 -16.38 0.71
N VAL A 201 -4.14 -15.34 1.46
CA VAL A 201 -3.24 -14.56 2.32
C VAL A 201 -3.04 -15.26 3.65
N PHE A 202 -1.77 -15.51 4.01
CA PHE A 202 -1.41 -16.04 5.33
C PHE A 202 -1.95 -15.16 6.45
N HIS A 203 -2.64 -15.76 7.42
CA HIS A 203 -3.30 -15.03 8.50
C HIS A 203 -2.31 -14.46 9.51
N ASP A 204 -2.30 -13.14 9.67
CA ASP A 204 -1.54 -12.41 10.69
C ASP A 204 -2.30 -11.16 11.13
N GLU A 205 -2.84 -11.18 12.35
CA GLU A 205 -3.61 -10.06 12.92
C GLU A 205 -2.75 -8.82 13.21
N LYS A 206 -1.43 -8.98 13.35
CA LYS A 206 -0.53 -7.89 13.74
C LYS A 206 0.02 -7.13 12.55
N THR A 207 0.20 -7.83 11.42
CA THR A 207 0.85 -7.28 10.25
C THR A 207 -0.10 -7.36 9.06
N PRO A 208 -0.81 -6.27 8.70
CA PRO A 208 -1.75 -6.28 7.60
C PRO A 208 -1.05 -6.58 6.27
N PHE A 209 -1.77 -7.25 5.36
CA PHE A 209 -1.37 -7.45 3.97
C PHE A 209 -2.11 -6.44 3.09
N ILE A 210 -1.37 -5.73 2.24
CA ILE A 210 -1.88 -4.65 1.42
C ILE A 210 -1.55 -4.92 -0.05
N VAL A 211 -2.60 -5.05 -0.86
CA VAL A 211 -2.48 -5.05 -2.32
C VAL A 211 -2.71 -3.63 -2.81
N LYS A 212 -1.70 -3.03 -3.40
CA LYS A 212 -1.78 -1.71 -4.04
C LYS A 212 -1.99 -1.87 -5.54
N THR A 213 -2.81 -1.01 -6.10
CA THR A 213 -2.98 -0.82 -7.54
C THR A 213 -2.80 0.67 -7.86
N LYS A 214 -2.92 1.03 -9.12
CA LYS A 214 -2.87 2.44 -9.54
C LYS A 214 -3.94 3.29 -8.83
N ASP A 215 -5.16 2.80 -8.67
CA ASP A 215 -6.33 3.60 -8.29
C ASP A 215 -6.85 3.33 -6.88
N PHE A 216 -6.51 2.20 -6.29
CA PHE A 216 -7.02 1.77 -4.98
C PHE A 216 -6.04 0.82 -4.28
N GLN A 217 -6.29 0.59 -3.00
CA GLN A 217 -5.60 -0.42 -2.21
C GLN A 217 -6.60 -1.32 -1.48
N VAL A 218 -6.22 -2.57 -1.30
CA VAL A 218 -6.97 -3.61 -0.59
C VAL A 218 -6.19 -4.04 0.63
N GLN A 219 -6.76 -3.93 1.81
CA GLN A 219 -6.13 -4.31 3.07
C GLN A 219 -6.86 -5.49 3.70
N VAL A 220 -6.09 -6.50 4.11
CA VAL A 220 -6.58 -7.74 4.74
C VAL A 220 -5.64 -8.19 5.86
N LEU A 221 -6.09 -9.13 6.70
CA LEU A 221 -5.27 -9.77 7.74
C LEU A 221 -5.00 -11.27 7.48
N GLY A 222 -5.88 -11.92 6.68
CA GLY A 222 -5.81 -13.33 6.30
C GLY A 222 -7.13 -13.67 5.61
N THR A 223 -7.11 -13.72 4.28
CA THR A 223 -8.32 -13.58 3.46
C THR A 223 -8.07 -14.22 2.11
N VAL A 224 -9.11 -14.84 1.56
CA VAL A 224 -9.10 -15.37 0.20
C VAL A 224 -9.95 -14.46 -0.69
N PHE A 225 -9.36 -13.90 -1.73
CA PHE A 225 -10.02 -12.93 -2.59
C PHE A 225 -9.37 -12.82 -3.98
N ASN A 226 -10.10 -12.25 -4.93
CA ASN A 226 -9.63 -11.94 -6.28
C ASN A 226 -9.58 -10.42 -6.49
N VAL A 227 -8.54 -9.94 -7.16
CA VAL A 227 -8.39 -8.56 -7.61
C VAL A 227 -8.14 -8.58 -9.11
N SER A 228 -8.99 -7.87 -9.88
CA SER A 228 -8.78 -7.60 -11.30
C SER A 228 -8.62 -6.09 -11.47
N ALA A 229 -7.43 -5.67 -11.94
CA ALA A 229 -7.04 -4.26 -12.11
C ALA A 229 -6.16 -4.10 -13.35
N TYR A 230 -6.66 -4.51 -14.51
CA TYR A 230 -5.96 -4.33 -15.79
C TYR A 230 -6.00 -2.86 -16.22
N PRO A 231 -4.84 -2.22 -16.49
CA PRO A 231 -4.81 -0.81 -16.90
C PRO A 231 -5.54 -0.53 -18.24
N SER A 232 -5.64 -1.55 -19.09
CA SER A 232 -6.35 -1.48 -20.39
C SER A 232 -7.88 -1.59 -20.25
N GLU A 233 -8.37 -2.06 -19.11
CA GLU A 233 -9.80 -2.17 -18.82
C GLU A 233 -10.24 -0.95 -18.01
N GLY A 234 -11.23 -0.20 -18.45
CA GLY A 234 -11.72 1.00 -17.75
C GLY A 234 -12.39 0.71 -16.40
N MET A 235 -12.39 -0.56 -15.96
CA MET A 235 -13.03 -1.05 -14.75
C MET A 235 -12.11 -2.05 -14.05
N SER A 236 -12.00 -1.90 -12.75
CA SER A 236 -11.37 -2.88 -11.85
C SER A 236 -12.41 -3.52 -10.93
N SER A 237 -12.11 -4.66 -10.35
CA SER A 237 -13.01 -5.34 -9.41
C SER A 237 -12.26 -6.05 -8.30
N VAL A 238 -12.92 -6.17 -7.14
CA VAL A 238 -12.47 -6.99 -6.01
C VAL A 238 -13.61 -7.88 -5.56
N VAL A 239 -13.36 -9.18 -5.48
CA VAL A 239 -14.34 -10.20 -5.05
C VAL A 239 -13.80 -10.92 -3.83
N LEU A 240 -14.60 -10.99 -2.79
CA LEU A 240 -14.23 -11.67 -1.54
C LEU A 240 -14.80 -13.08 -1.50
N VAL A 241 -13.91 -14.07 -1.31
CA VAL A 241 -14.24 -15.49 -1.15
C VAL A 241 -14.39 -15.83 0.32
N GLU A 242 -13.37 -15.54 1.15
CA GLU A 242 -13.33 -15.87 2.57
C GLU A 242 -12.63 -14.78 3.37
N GLY A 243 -13.10 -14.50 4.59
CA GLY A 243 -12.51 -13.52 5.50
C GLY A 243 -13.14 -12.14 5.40
N SER A 244 -12.33 -11.09 5.36
CA SER A 244 -12.78 -9.68 5.31
C SER A 244 -11.80 -8.84 4.52
N VAL A 245 -12.33 -7.96 3.69
CA VAL A 245 -11.55 -7.03 2.85
C VAL A 245 -11.94 -5.59 3.18
N ASN A 246 -10.96 -4.71 3.33
CA ASN A 246 -11.15 -3.26 3.36
C ASN A 246 -10.49 -2.63 2.13
N ILE A 247 -11.29 -2.02 1.27
CA ILE A 247 -10.83 -1.35 0.05
C ILE A 247 -10.82 0.16 0.30
N LYS A 248 -9.73 0.83 -0.09
CA LYS A 248 -9.59 2.29 0.02
C LYS A 248 -9.09 2.85 -1.30
N ASN A 249 -9.75 3.89 -1.81
CA ASN A 249 -9.30 4.61 -3.00
C ASN A 249 -8.42 5.82 -2.67
N GLN A 250 -7.88 6.48 -3.70
CA GLN A 250 -7.06 7.70 -3.55
C GLN A 250 -7.80 8.84 -2.85
N SER A 251 -9.14 8.96 -3.03
CA SER A 251 -9.98 9.95 -2.35
C SER A 251 -10.27 9.59 -0.88
N LYS A 252 -9.63 8.55 -0.33
CA LYS A 252 -9.78 8.02 1.03
C LYS A 252 -11.18 7.47 1.34
N LYS A 253 -12.06 7.30 0.34
CA LYS A 253 -13.31 6.54 0.51
C LYS A 253 -12.97 5.09 0.80
N GLN A 254 -13.70 4.48 1.73
CA GLN A 254 -13.48 3.10 2.12
C GLN A 254 -14.75 2.27 1.97
N VAL A 255 -14.58 1.02 1.57
CA VAL A 255 -15.63 0.02 1.45
C VAL A 255 -15.14 -1.29 2.04
N LYS A 256 -15.98 -1.92 2.87
CA LYS A 256 -15.72 -3.27 3.41
C LYS A 256 -16.54 -4.29 2.68
N LEU A 257 -15.95 -5.45 2.38
CA LEU A 257 -16.64 -6.61 1.80
C LEU A 257 -16.80 -7.71 2.85
N ALA A 258 -17.93 -8.40 2.76
CA ALA A 258 -18.20 -9.69 3.36
C ALA A 258 -18.06 -10.80 2.29
N PRO A 259 -17.87 -12.08 2.68
CA PRO A 259 -17.80 -13.20 1.74
C PRO A 259 -18.99 -13.23 0.77
N GLY A 260 -18.75 -13.52 -0.50
CA GLY A 260 -19.75 -13.48 -1.56
C GLY A 260 -20.09 -12.10 -2.10
N GLN A 261 -19.31 -11.07 -1.72
CA GLN A 261 -19.49 -9.71 -2.23
C GLN A 261 -18.41 -9.30 -3.22
N LEU A 262 -18.83 -8.43 -4.13
CA LEU A 262 -17.99 -7.77 -5.13
C LEU A 262 -18.14 -6.25 -5.02
N VAL A 263 -17.05 -5.54 -5.29
CA VAL A 263 -17.03 -4.09 -5.57
C VAL A 263 -16.44 -3.89 -6.96
N ASP A 264 -17.14 -3.15 -7.80
CA ASP A 264 -16.60 -2.58 -9.04
C ASP A 264 -15.96 -1.21 -8.75
N ILE A 265 -14.88 -0.91 -9.45
CA ILE A 265 -14.13 0.34 -9.33
C ILE A 265 -14.01 0.95 -10.73
N HIS A 266 -14.63 2.11 -10.93
CA HIS A 266 -14.62 2.84 -12.19
C HIS A 266 -13.81 4.12 -12.05
N ALA A 267 -12.72 4.25 -12.78
CA ALA A 267 -11.83 5.42 -12.72
C ALA A 267 -11.49 5.83 -11.27
N GLY A 268 -11.17 4.85 -10.43
CA GLY A 268 -10.83 5.06 -9.01
C GLY A 268 -12.01 5.33 -8.09
N GLN A 269 -13.25 5.33 -8.58
CA GLN A 269 -14.46 5.46 -7.74
C GLN A 269 -14.95 4.08 -7.31
N LEU A 270 -15.13 3.89 -6.00
CA LEU A 270 -15.67 2.65 -5.43
C LEU A 270 -17.21 2.66 -5.52
N ASP A 271 -17.76 1.63 -6.15
CA ASP A 271 -19.20 1.39 -6.14
C ASP A 271 -19.67 0.83 -4.78
N ALA A 272 -20.96 0.64 -4.64
CA ALA A 272 -21.50 -0.07 -3.48
C ALA A 272 -21.26 -1.58 -3.61
N PRO A 273 -20.95 -2.29 -2.50
CA PRO A 273 -20.85 -3.75 -2.52
C PRO A 273 -22.13 -4.41 -3.01
N LYS A 274 -21.99 -5.41 -3.85
CA LYS A 274 -23.11 -6.25 -4.33
C LYS A 274 -22.82 -7.73 -4.09
N ASN A 275 -23.86 -8.49 -3.75
CA ASN A 275 -23.76 -9.94 -3.64
C ASN A 275 -23.71 -10.56 -5.03
N VAL A 276 -22.79 -11.48 -5.24
CA VAL A 276 -22.57 -12.15 -6.53
C VAL A 276 -22.33 -13.64 -6.32
N ASP A 277 -22.56 -14.44 -7.38
CA ASP A 277 -21.90 -15.72 -7.51
C ASP A 277 -20.41 -15.47 -7.74
N ILE A 278 -19.57 -16.02 -6.87
CA ILE A 278 -18.11 -15.80 -6.92
C ILE A 278 -17.42 -16.66 -8.00
N GLU A 279 -18.02 -17.79 -8.39
CA GLU A 279 -17.39 -18.77 -9.29
C GLU A 279 -16.93 -18.15 -10.62
N PRO A 280 -17.70 -17.30 -11.31
CA PRO A 280 -17.25 -16.65 -12.56
C PRO A 280 -16.00 -15.79 -12.42
N TYR A 281 -15.70 -15.30 -11.22
CA TYR A 281 -14.55 -14.42 -10.94
C TYR A 281 -13.28 -15.18 -10.52
N VAL A 282 -13.43 -16.44 -10.09
CA VAL A 282 -12.32 -17.22 -9.53
C VAL A 282 -12.03 -18.52 -10.29
N CYS A 283 -12.94 -18.95 -11.17
CA CYS A 283 -12.84 -20.22 -11.90
C CYS A 283 -11.58 -20.27 -12.82
N TRP A 284 -11.04 -19.14 -13.19
CA TRP A 284 -9.84 -19.05 -14.00
C TRP A 284 -8.61 -19.72 -13.33
N VAL A 285 -8.56 -19.76 -12.00
CA VAL A 285 -7.54 -20.48 -11.23
C VAL A 285 -7.53 -21.99 -11.57
N LYS A 286 -8.70 -22.51 -11.96
CA LYS A 286 -8.90 -23.91 -12.39
C LYS A 286 -8.88 -24.09 -13.92
N ASN A 287 -8.43 -23.07 -14.67
CA ASN A 287 -8.46 -23.01 -16.13
C ASN A 287 -9.89 -23.12 -16.72
N MET A 288 -10.85 -22.57 -16.02
CA MET A 288 -12.24 -22.50 -16.49
C MET A 288 -12.61 -21.04 -16.78
N LEU A 289 -13.53 -20.81 -17.71
CA LEU A 289 -14.17 -19.53 -17.93
C LEU A 289 -15.69 -19.73 -17.82
N MET A 290 -16.31 -18.99 -16.91
CA MET A 290 -17.77 -18.95 -16.75
C MET A 290 -18.27 -17.55 -17.04
N TYR A 291 -19.35 -17.44 -17.76
CA TYR A 291 -19.99 -16.18 -18.12
C TYR A 291 -21.49 -16.34 -18.17
N THR A 292 -22.23 -15.33 -17.71
CA THR A 292 -23.69 -15.32 -17.63
C THR A 292 -24.21 -14.00 -18.13
N ASN A 293 -24.98 -14.04 -19.23
CA ASN A 293 -25.52 -12.84 -19.86
C ASN A 293 -24.42 -11.77 -20.10
N GLU A 294 -23.26 -12.23 -20.58
CA GLU A 294 -22.08 -11.39 -20.79
C GLU A 294 -21.90 -11.08 -22.28
N PRO A 295 -21.58 -9.84 -22.68
CA PRO A 295 -21.28 -9.51 -24.09
C PRO A 295 -20.09 -10.30 -24.59
N LEU A 296 -20.15 -10.75 -25.85
CA LEU A 296 -19.09 -11.56 -26.45
C LEU A 296 -17.74 -10.85 -26.49
N ASP A 297 -17.70 -9.53 -26.64
CA ASP A 297 -16.43 -8.77 -26.58
C ASP A 297 -15.68 -9.01 -25.28
N ARG A 298 -16.38 -9.09 -24.14
CA ARG A 298 -15.77 -9.41 -22.83
C ARG A 298 -15.30 -10.86 -22.74
N VAL A 299 -16.07 -11.78 -23.28
CA VAL A 299 -15.67 -13.20 -23.33
C VAL A 299 -14.40 -13.35 -24.16
N PHE A 300 -14.33 -12.73 -25.33
CA PHE A 300 -13.16 -12.79 -26.20
C PHE A 300 -11.96 -12.05 -25.63
N LYS A 301 -12.12 -10.96 -24.87
CA LYS A 301 -11.03 -10.34 -24.11
C LYS A 301 -10.41 -11.30 -23.10
N LYS A 302 -11.22 -12.07 -22.38
CA LYS A 302 -10.72 -13.11 -21.47
C LYS A 302 -10.01 -14.25 -22.20
N LEU A 303 -10.51 -14.66 -23.36
CA LEU A 303 -9.86 -15.64 -24.23
C LEU A 303 -8.52 -15.12 -24.80
N ASN A 304 -8.45 -13.83 -25.19
CA ASN A 304 -7.22 -13.19 -25.59
C ASN A 304 -6.14 -13.25 -24.49
N LEU A 305 -6.52 -12.97 -23.23
CA LEU A 305 -5.61 -13.11 -22.09
C LEU A 305 -5.13 -14.56 -21.91
N TYR A 306 -6.04 -15.53 -22.04
CA TYR A 306 -5.71 -16.94 -21.78
C TYR A 306 -4.87 -17.58 -22.89
N TYR A 307 -5.24 -17.38 -24.16
CA TYR A 307 -4.57 -18.03 -25.31
C TYR A 307 -3.47 -17.16 -25.94
N GLY A 308 -3.38 -15.87 -25.57
CA GLY A 308 -2.42 -14.94 -26.16
C GLY A 308 -2.72 -14.60 -27.63
N LYS A 309 -3.96 -14.89 -28.13
CA LYS A 309 -4.35 -14.64 -29.51
C LYS A 309 -5.23 -13.40 -29.63
N GLU A 310 -5.00 -12.60 -30.66
CA GLU A 310 -5.80 -11.42 -30.95
C GLU A 310 -7.10 -11.81 -31.67
N PHE A 311 -8.23 -11.31 -31.15
CA PHE A 311 -9.55 -11.50 -31.75
C PHE A 311 -10.07 -10.18 -32.29
N ILE A 312 -10.56 -10.20 -33.51
CA ILE A 312 -11.24 -9.07 -34.18
C ILE A 312 -12.70 -9.46 -34.33
N LEU A 313 -13.57 -8.78 -33.64
CA LEU A 313 -15.02 -9.07 -33.67
C LEU A 313 -15.74 -8.09 -34.58
N ASP A 314 -16.73 -8.59 -35.30
CA ASP A 314 -17.72 -7.73 -35.96
C ASP A 314 -18.47 -6.92 -34.91
N PRO A 315 -18.82 -5.64 -35.16
CA PRO A 315 -19.59 -4.81 -34.22
C PRO A 315 -20.90 -5.42 -33.75
N GLU A 316 -21.55 -6.22 -34.61
CA GLU A 316 -22.79 -6.92 -34.28
C GLU A 316 -22.55 -8.09 -33.33
N VAL A 317 -21.38 -8.73 -33.40
CA VAL A 317 -20.98 -9.84 -32.53
C VAL A 317 -20.61 -9.34 -31.14
N GLU A 318 -19.95 -8.19 -31.05
CA GLU A 318 -19.46 -7.65 -29.80
C GLU A 318 -20.51 -7.57 -28.69
N GLN A 319 -21.73 -7.16 -29.06
CA GLN A 319 -22.82 -6.90 -28.11
C GLN A 319 -23.72 -8.12 -27.88
N MET A 320 -23.49 -9.26 -28.57
CA MET A 320 -24.26 -10.47 -28.37
C MET A 320 -24.06 -10.99 -26.95
N LEU A 321 -25.16 -11.18 -26.23
CA LEU A 321 -25.17 -11.70 -24.87
C LEU A 321 -25.13 -13.22 -24.90
N VAL A 322 -24.17 -13.80 -24.21
CA VAL A 322 -23.99 -15.24 -24.12
C VAL A 322 -23.88 -15.71 -22.66
N SER A 323 -24.18 -16.97 -22.46
CA SER A 323 -23.99 -17.65 -21.17
C SER A 323 -23.37 -19.02 -21.41
N GLY A 324 -22.40 -19.38 -20.62
CA GLY A 324 -21.74 -20.66 -20.79
C GLY A 324 -20.61 -20.92 -19.79
N LYS A 325 -19.99 -22.08 -19.99
CA LYS A 325 -18.82 -22.53 -19.24
C LYS A 325 -17.88 -23.23 -20.22
N LEU A 326 -16.62 -22.81 -20.23
CA LEU A 326 -15.56 -23.31 -21.11
C LEU A 326 -14.44 -23.92 -20.27
N ASP A 327 -13.92 -25.06 -20.69
CA ASP A 327 -12.64 -25.59 -20.21
C ASP A 327 -11.51 -25.00 -21.07
N LEU A 328 -10.73 -24.13 -20.51
CA LEU A 328 -9.66 -23.43 -21.22
C LEU A 328 -8.42 -24.30 -21.43
N LYS A 329 -8.37 -25.53 -20.89
CA LYS A 329 -7.33 -26.53 -21.20
C LYS A 329 -7.47 -27.13 -22.58
N GLU A 330 -8.68 -27.04 -23.16
CA GLU A 330 -8.94 -27.47 -24.50
C GLU A 330 -8.20 -26.57 -25.53
N LYS A 331 -8.06 -27.10 -26.75
CA LYS A 331 -7.51 -26.30 -27.85
C LYS A 331 -8.42 -25.14 -28.16
N LEU A 332 -7.84 -24.01 -28.59
CA LEU A 332 -8.61 -22.82 -28.89
C LEU A 332 -9.72 -23.07 -29.92
N GLU A 333 -9.45 -23.91 -30.93
CA GLU A 333 -10.42 -24.27 -31.96
C GLU A 333 -11.66 -24.95 -31.37
N ASP A 334 -11.48 -25.86 -30.39
CA ASP A 334 -12.57 -26.57 -29.73
C ASP A 334 -13.40 -25.62 -28.85
N VAL A 335 -12.72 -24.66 -28.19
CA VAL A 335 -13.37 -23.61 -27.41
C VAL A 335 -14.20 -22.68 -28.31
N LEU A 336 -13.64 -22.23 -29.43
CA LEU A 336 -14.33 -21.39 -30.41
C LEU A 336 -15.54 -22.11 -31.01
N HIS A 337 -15.38 -23.40 -31.31
CA HIS A 337 -16.48 -24.24 -31.78
C HIS A 337 -17.58 -24.32 -30.71
N THR A 338 -17.25 -24.50 -29.44
CA THR A 338 -18.22 -24.50 -28.35
C THR A 338 -19.00 -23.18 -28.26
N ILE A 339 -18.32 -22.03 -28.44
CA ILE A 339 -19.00 -20.72 -28.44
C ILE A 339 -19.94 -20.58 -29.64
N SER A 340 -19.60 -21.12 -30.80
CA SER A 340 -20.46 -21.07 -32.00
C SER A 340 -21.77 -21.80 -31.88
N PHE A 341 -21.90 -22.75 -30.92
CA PHE A 341 -23.18 -23.33 -30.57
C PHE A 341 -24.13 -22.41 -29.78
N SER A 342 -23.54 -21.47 -29.06
CA SER A 342 -24.29 -20.54 -28.19
C SER A 342 -24.57 -19.19 -28.86
N ALA A 343 -23.88 -18.87 -29.92
CA ALA A 343 -24.02 -17.62 -30.68
C ALA A 343 -23.92 -17.90 -32.19
N PRO A 344 -24.69 -17.19 -33.04
CA PRO A 344 -24.62 -17.35 -34.51
C PRO A 344 -23.37 -16.67 -35.08
N ILE A 345 -22.20 -17.25 -34.77
CA ILE A 345 -20.88 -16.77 -35.18
C ILE A 345 -20.11 -17.83 -35.95
N TYR A 346 -19.23 -17.41 -36.83
CA TYR A 346 -18.15 -18.20 -37.37
C TYR A 346 -16.80 -17.49 -37.20
N TYR A 347 -15.69 -18.18 -37.36
CA TYR A 347 -14.38 -17.61 -37.17
C TYR A 347 -13.43 -18.01 -38.31
N GLU A 348 -12.54 -17.09 -38.63
CA GLU A 348 -11.48 -17.28 -39.62
C GLU A 348 -10.13 -16.90 -39.00
N ASN A 349 -9.10 -17.71 -39.27
CA ASN A 349 -7.74 -17.43 -38.82
C ASN A 349 -6.97 -16.82 -39.99
N LEU A 350 -6.61 -15.54 -39.88
CA LEU A 350 -5.88 -14.79 -40.89
C LEU A 350 -4.75 -14.01 -40.24
N ASP A 351 -3.53 -14.17 -40.72
CA ASP A 351 -2.34 -13.39 -40.32
C ASP A 351 -2.13 -13.33 -38.77
N ASP A 352 -2.17 -14.49 -38.11
CA ASP A 352 -2.09 -14.62 -36.64
C ASP A 352 -3.22 -13.98 -35.82
N LYS A 353 -4.25 -13.43 -36.46
CA LYS A 353 -5.46 -12.90 -35.84
C LYS A 353 -6.66 -13.78 -36.15
N ILE A 354 -7.61 -13.80 -35.21
CA ILE A 354 -8.85 -14.56 -35.36
C ILE A 354 -9.98 -13.57 -35.54
N TYR A 355 -10.60 -13.61 -36.73
CA TYR A 355 -11.76 -12.81 -37.05
C TYR A 355 -13.01 -13.57 -36.63
N VAL A 356 -13.88 -12.93 -35.88
CA VAL A 356 -15.13 -13.50 -35.39
C VAL A 356 -16.28 -12.71 -36.03
N LEU A 357 -17.01 -13.37 -36.90
CA LEU A 357 -17.95 -12.78 -37.83
C LEU A 357 -19.37 -13.27 -37.51
N SER A 358 -20.36 -12.48 -37.86
CA SER A 358 -21.78 -12.84 -37.70
C SER A 358 -22.25 -13.77 -38.82
N LEU A 359 -22.93 -14.85 -38.45
CA LEU A 359 -23.61 -15.72 -39.41
C LEU A 359 -24.88 -15.08 -40.01
N ILE A 360 -25.33 -13.95 -39.51
CA ILE A 360 -26.60 -13.32 -39.94
C ILE A 360 -26.48 -12.70 -41.36
N HIS A 361 -25.23 -12.51 -41.85
CA HIS A 361 -24.93 -11.87 -43.14
C HIS A 361 -24.44 -12.83 -44.22
N ILE A 362 -24.50 -14.14 -44.00
CA ILE A 362 -24.23 -15.18 -44.96
C ILE A 362 -25.56 -15.81 -45.40
#